data_b3f844e6a8739329d58ab4c85c109e48
#
_entry.id   b3f844e6a8739329d58ab4c85c109e48
#
_cell.length_a   1.000
_cell.length_b   1.000
_cell.length_c   1.000
_cell.angle_alpha   90.00
_cell.angle_beta   90.00
_cell.angle_gamma   90.00
#
_symmetry.space_group_name_H-M   'P 1'
#
loop_
_entity.id
_entity.type
_entity.pdbx_description
1 polymer ?
#
loop_
_entity_poly.entity_id
_entity_poly.type
_entity_poly.pdbx_seq_one_letter_code
_entity_poly.pdbx_strand_id
1 'polypeptide(L)'
;MKEKAWKNVIAVLIIALALMAGGINVSAASGITIRQGKVYQNNKVYTGWFSQNNGKYYSVKGIRAKGWKKISNKYYYFDRNSRLITNHIVGSKTTGYFYVDKTGVRVTTKEIRQAVAFVMRYSKATDLPSKRLRICFRTLLNYPYYNMTDHAPRANQIASCAGYMFTYRRGDCYYYASIMAYIARVLGYDARVACGAVTARGPYAALSPHGWCEVKYGNAWKMLDCSMQRAHTNKNLCLVTRKQYPFRLRCDRVYTMKSSYGTIKWA
;
A
#
# COMPACT_ATOMS: atom_id res chain seq x y z
N MET A 1 38.22 1.34 40.96
CA MET A 1 38.16 2.29 39.84
C MET A 1 37.95 1.62 38.46
N LYS A 2 38.13 0.30 38.27
CA LYS A 2 37.95 -0.38 36.97
C LYS A 2 36.50 -0.75 36.64
N GLU A 3 35.61 -0.93 37.61
CA GLU A 3 34.20 -1.34 37.34
C GLU A 3 33.31 -0.17 36.83
N LYS A 4 33.57 1.07 37.19
CA LYS A 4 32.80 2.24 36.70
C LYS A 4 33.05 2.55 35.23
N ALA A 5 34.26 2.28 34.73
CA ALA A 5 34.60 2.54 33.33
C ALA A 5 33.90 1.56 32.36
N TRP A 6 33.67 0.34 32.77
CA TRP A 6 33.05 -0.68 31.92
C TRP A 6 31.53 -0.52 31.77
N LYS A 7 30.85 -0.06 32.80
CA LYS A 7 29.39 0.26 32.71
C LYS A 7 29.09 1.40 31.74
N ASN A 8 29.98 2.36 31.65
CA ASN A 8 29.84 3.49 30.70
C ASN A 8 30.15 3.06 29.24
N VAL A 9 31.08 2.11 29.02
CA VAL A 9 31.39 1.59 27.69
C VAL A 9 30.26 0.71 27.16
N ILE A 10 29.62 -0.08 28.01
CA ILE A 10 28.46 -0.92 27.63
C ILE A 10 27.25 -0.06 27.30
N ALA A 11 27.01 1.02 28.04
CA ALA A 11 25.90 1.96 27.75
C ALA A 11 26.09 2.69 26.41
N VAL A 12 27.33 3.06 26.05
CA VAL A 12 27.65 3.69 24.76
C VAL A 12 27.57 2.69 23.60
N LEU A 13 27.96 1.43 23.79
CA LEU A 13 27.86 0.37 22.77
C LEU A 13 26.39 -0.05 22.49
N ILE A 14 25.53 -0.05 23.51
CA ILE A 14 24.10 -0.36 23.32
C ILE A 14 23.40 0.76 22.52
N ILE A 15 23.81 2.02 22.71
CA ILE A 15 23.29 3.15 21.93
C ILE A 15 23.78 3.11 20.49
N ALA A 16 25.01 2.65 20.23
CA ALA A 16 25.58 2.54 18.88
C ALA A 16 24.98 1.36 18.06
N LEU A 17 24.64 0.24 18.72
CA LEU A 17 23.99 -0.90 18.03
C LEU A 17 22.51 -0.65 17.69
N ALA A 18 21.81 0.22 18.42
CA ALA A 18 20.42 0.60 18.12
C ALA A 18 20.29 1.48 16.85
N LEU A 19 21.37 2.03 16.33
CA LEU A 19 21.41 2.87 15.13
C LEU A 19 21.56 2.09 13.83
N MET A 20 21.83 0.77 13.88
CA MET A 20 22.05 -0.06 12.68
C MET A 20 20.82 -0.92 12.28
N ALA A 21 19.81 -1.05 13.13
CA ALA A 21 18.55 -1.67 12.76
C ALA A 21 17.61 -0.57 12.25
N GLY A 22 17.47 -0.44 10.93
CA GLY A 22 16.71 0.60 10.21
C GLY A 22 15.22 0.71 10.51
N GLY A 23 14.87 0.89 11.76
CA GLY A 23 13.56 1.35 12.22
C GLY A 23 13.76 2.66 12.95
N ILE A 24 13.38 3.79 12.38
CA ILE A 24 13.21 5.01 13.15
C ILE A 24 12.02 4.78 14.09
N ASN A 25 12.28 4.16 15.24
CA ASN A 25 11.41 4.29 16.40
C ASN A 25 11.49 5.77 16.81
N VAL A 26 10.63 6.59 16.24
CA VAL A 26 10.40 7.92 16.76
C VAL A 26 9.71 7.71 18.10
N SER A 27 10.49 7.57 19.16
CA SER A 27 10.03 7.75 20.53
C SER A 27 9.22 9.05 20.55
N ALA A 28 8.01 9.01 21.10
CA ALA A 28 7.27 10.23 21.35
C ALA A 28 8.21 11.19 22.08
N ALA A 29 8.53 12.34 21.48
CA ALA A 29 9.43 13.28 22.10
C ALA A 29 8.82 13.67 23.46
N SER A 30 9.43 13.23 24.55
CA SER A 30 8.99 13.56 25.91
C SER A 30 9.13 15.07 26.13
N GLY A 31 8.24 15.67 26.89
CA GLY A 31 8.30 17.10 27.21
C GLY A 31 7.75 18.03 26.11
N ILE A 32 6.98 17.52 25.14
CA ILE A 32 6.29 18.36 24.15
C ILE A 32 5.12 19.09 24.81
N THR A 33 5.10 20.42 24.66
CA THR A 33 3.98 21.30 25.03
C THR A 33 3.56 22.15 23.84
N ILE A 34 2.26 22.48 23.76
CA ILE A 34 1.72 23.37 22.73
C ILE A 34 1.12 24.59 23.44
N ARG A 35 1.66 25.77 23.15
CA ARG A 35 1.20 27.05 23.73
C ARG A 35 0.93 28.02 22.57
N GLN A 36 -0.23 28.65 22.54
CA GLN A 36 -0.63 29.60 21.50
C GLN A 36 -0.36 29.07 20.06
N GLY A 37 -0.64 27.77 19.84
CA GLY A 37 -0.44 27.12 18.53
C GLY A 37 1.01 26.73 18.19
N LYS A 38 2.00 27.13 19.00
CA LYS A 38 3.42 26.77 18.81
C LYS A 38 3.82 25.55 19.63
N VAL A 39 4.70 24.75 19.07
CA VAL A 39 5.23 23.52 19.66
C VAL A 39 6.56 23.79 20.33
N TYR A 40 6.69 23.38 21.58
CA TYR A 40 7.90 23.50 22.42
C TYR A 40 8.31 22.11 22.92
N GLN A 41 9.61 21.95 23.13
CA GLN A 41 10.17 20.82 23.88
C GLN A 41 11.07 21.40 24.97
N ASN A 42 10.81 21.06 26.25
CA ASN A 42 11.52 21.57 27.41
C ASN A 42 11.63 23.11 27.36
N ASN A 43 10.51 23.80 27.11
CA ASN A 43 10.38 25.25 26.97
C ASN A 43 11.14 25.92 25.81
N LYS A 44 11.82 25.14 24.96
CA LYS A 44 12.46 25.65 23.73
C LYS A 44 11.56 25.35 22.50
N VAL A 45 11.55 26.28 21.54
CA VAL A 45 10.84 26.11 20.26
C VAL A 45 11.33 24.86 19.55
N TYR A 46 10.39 23.96 19.19
CA TYR A 46 10.73 22.64 18.70
C TYR A 46 10.69 22.53 17.17
N THR A 47 11.68 21.83 16.61
CA THR A 47 11.67 21.35 15.23
C THR A 47 11.90 19.85 15.24
N GLY A 48 10.94 19.07 14.66
CA GLY A 48 11.06 17.62 14.64
C GLY A 48 9.71 16.92 14.62
N TRP A 49 9.78 15.59 14.63
CA TRP A 49 8.64 14.70 14.73
C TRP A 49 8.13 14.59 16.17
N PHE A 50 6.83 14.57 16.34
CA PHE A 50 6.20 14.28 17.63
C PHE A 50 4.86 13.59 17.46
N SER A 51 4.38 12.95 18.52
CA SER A 51 3.08 12.29 18.57
C SER A 51 2.20 12.92 19.64
N GLN A 52 0.94 13.11 19.37
CA GLN A 52 -0.06 13.64 20.31
C GLN A 52 -1.44 13.09 19.93
N ASN A 53 -2.27 12.68 20.93
CA ASN A 53 -3.64 12.23 20.70
C ASN A 53 -3.78 11.22 19.54
N ASN A 54 -2.93 10.18 19.55
CA ASN A 54 -2.85 9.14 18.51
C ASN A 54 -2.58 9.68 17.08
N GLY A 55 -2.09 10.91 16.95
CA GLY A 55 -1.64 11.50 15.70
C GLY A 55 -0.13 11.66 15.66
N LYS A 56 0.44 11.64 14.46
CA LYS A 56 1.85 11.95 14.21
C LYS A 56 1.94 13.28 13.49
N TYR A 57 2.85 14.13 13.94
CA TYR A 57 3.00 15.54 13.51
C TYR A 57 4.47 15.84 13.24
N TYR A 58 4.71 16.91 12.49
CA TYR A 58 6.04 17.48 12.32
C TYR A 58 5.99 18.99 12.56
N SER A 59 6.92 19.51 13.34
CA SER A 59 7.07 20.94 13.60
C SER A 59 8.31 21.48 12.94
N VAL A 60 8.24 22.72 12.46
CA VAL A 60 9.38 23.51 11.99
C VAL A 60 9.35 24.85 12.73
N LYS A 61 10.36 25.11 13.53
CA LYS A 61 10.43 26.35 14.36
C LYS A 61 9.13 26.59 15.14
N GLY A 62 8.58 25.53 15.75
CA GLY A 62 7.36 25.57 16.54
C GLY A 62 6.06 25.52 15.73
N ILE A 63 6.10 25.63 14.39
CA ILE A 63 4.90 25.62 13.55
C ILE A 63 4.65 24.21 13.01
N ARG A 64 3.44 23.68 13.24
CA ARG A 64 3.05 22.36 12.72
C ARG A 64 2.91 22.38 11.20
N ALA A 65 3.51 21.39 10.55
CA ALA A 65 3.46 21.24 9.10
C ALA A 65 2.03 20.97 8.60
N LYS A 66 1.68 21.54 7.43
CA LYS A 66 0.45 21.27 6.67
C LYS A 66 0.81 21.06 5.20
N GLY A 67 -0.02 20.26 4.49
CA GLY A 67 0.23 19.93 3.10
C GLY A 67 1.51 19.13 2.90
N TRP A 68 2.13 19.27 1.74
CA TRP A 68 3.37 18.59 1.41
C TRP A 68 4.57 19.18 2.15
N LYS A 69 5.37 18.30 2.76
CA LYS A 69 6.63 18.67 3.42
C LYS A 69 7.74 17.69 3.06
N LYS A 70 8.89 18.22 2.63
CA LYS A 70 10.13 17.43 2.45
C LYS A 70 10.86 17.36 3.77
N ILE A 71 11.13 16.15 4.28
CA ILE A 71 11.83 15.87 5.53
C ILE A 71 12.82 14.74 5.24
N SER A 72 14.11 14.96 5.49
CA SER A 72 15.19 13.98 5.24
C SER A 72 15.07 13.33 3.85
N ASN A 73 14.96 14.15 2.81
CA ASN A 73 14.82 13.73 1.39
C ASN A 73 13.56 12.92 1.04
N LYS A 74 12.61 12.77 1.96
CA LYS A 74 11.31 12.12 1.72
C LYS A 74 10.19 13.14 1.78
N TYR A 75 9.11 12.90 1.01
CA TYR A 75 7.94 13.75 1.02
C TYR A 75 6.85 13.12 1.85
N TYR A 76 6.24 13.94 2.74
CA TYR A 76 5.13 13.58 3.62
C TYR A 76 3.98 14.54 3.39
N TYR A 77 2.76 14.10 3.65
CA TYR A 77 1.57 14.94 3.55
C TYR A 77 0.87 15.05 4.90
N PHE A 78 0.60 16.29 5.32
CA PHE A 78 -0.13 16.59 6.56
C PHE A 78 -1.48 17.22 6.19
N ASP A 79 -2.54 16.78 6.88
CA ASP A 79 -3.88 17.32 6.67
C ASP A 79 -4.04 18.76 7.18
N ARG A 80 -5.26 19.32 7.04
CA ARG A 80 -5.59 20.67 7.55
C ARG A 80 -5.40 20.80 9.08
N ASN A 81 -5.47 19.70 9.82
CA ASN A 81 -5.23 19.62 11.25
C ASN A 81 -3.75 19.33 11.59
N SER A 82 -2.86 19.35 10.59
CA SER A 82 -1.42 19.07 10.71
C SER A 82 -1.10 17.60 11.05
N ARG A 83 -2.05 16.67 10.93
CA ARG A 83 -1.85 15.26 11.18
C ARG A 83 -1.22 14.58 9.96
N LEU A 84 -0.18 13.76 10.16
CA LEU A 84 0.41 12.96 9.09
C LEU A 84 -0.64 12.00 8.50
N ILE A 85 -0.80 12.04 7.19
CA ILE A 85 -1.61 11.07 6.45
C ILE A 85 -0.74 9.89 6.03
N THR A 86 -1.27 8.69 6.20
CA THR A 86 -0.60 7.43 5.87
C THR A 86 -1.52 6.52 5.07
N ASN A 87 -0.93 5.66 4.24
CA ASN A 87 -1.62 4.61 3.48
C ASN A 87 -2.84 5.14 2.68
N HIS A 88 -2.68 6.27 2.00
CA HIS A 88 -3.78 6.97 1.34
C HIS A 88 -3.34 7.71 0.07
N ILE A 89 -4.27 7.97 -0.84
CA ILE A 89 -4.06 8.92 -1.95
C ILE A 89 -4.31 10.33 -1.39
N VAL A 90 -3.34 11.22 -1.56
CA VAL A 90 -3.38 12.61 -1.09
C VAL A 90 -3.04 13.58 -2.22
N GLY A 91 -3.38 14.86 -2.03
CA GLY A 91 -3.14 15.90 -3.00
C GLY A 91 -4.44 16.51 -3.52
N SER A 92 -4.34 17.23 -4.63
CA SER A 92 -5.46 17.94 -5.26
C SER A 92 -5.30 17.97 -6.79
N LYS A 93 -6.28 18.51 -7.51
CA LYS A 93 -6.16 18.76 -8.95
C LYS A 93 -4.96 19.68 -9.28
N THR A 94 -4.69 20.66 -8.43
CA THR A 94 -3.59 21.62 -8.63
C THR A 94 -2.22 21.02 -8.31
N THR A 95 -2.12 20.24 -7.23
CA THR A 95 -0.82 19.67 -6.76
C THR A 95 -0.52 18.30 -7.34
N GLY A 96 -1.49 17.69 -8.04
CA GLY A 96 -1.47 16.28 -8.40
C GLY A 96 -1.82 15.37 -7.24
N TYR A 97 -2.16 14.12 -7.55
CA TYR A 97 -2.50 13.09 -6.59
C TYR A 97 -1.36 12.09 -6.47
N PHE A 98 -1.03 11.73 -5.22
CA PHE A 98 0.06 10.81 -4.92
C PHE A 98 -0.36 9.85 -3.81
N TYR A 99 0.16 8.63 -3.83
CA TYR A 99 0.02 7.69 -2.73
C TYR A 99 1.14 7.92 -1.71
N VAL A 100 0.76 8.01 -0.43
CA VAL A 100 1.66 7.92 0.72
C VAL A 100 1.49 6.55 1.38
N ASP A 101 2.59 5.89 1.71
CA ASP A 101 2.56 4.53 2.27
C ASP A 101 2.20 4.51 3.77
N LYS A 102 2.25 3.33 4.40
CA LYS A 102 1.97 3.16 5.84
C LYS A 102 2.89 3.98 6.75
N THR A 103 4.08 4.38 6.27
CA THR A 103 5.00 5.25 7.00
C THR A 103 4.75 6.74 6.72
N GLY A 104 3.82 7.06 5.81
CA GLY A 104 3.48 8.41 5.37
C GLY A 104 4.38 8.94 4.26
N VAL A 105 5.32 8.15 3.77
CA VAL A 105 6.24 8.56 2.69
C VAL A 105 5.57 8.44 1.33
N ARG A 106 5.74 9.46 0.50
CA ARG A 106 5.28 9.43 -0.89
C ARG A 106 6.01 8.37 -1.69
N VAL A 107 5.25 7.50 -2.36
CA VAL A 107 5.75 6.48 -3.28
C VAL A 107 5.67 6.99 -4.71
N THR A 108 6.76 6.87 -5.47
CA THR A 108 6.87 7.43 -6.83
C THR A 108 7.19 6.40 -7.90
N THR A 109 7.09 5.09 -7.61
CA THR A 109 7.28 4.06 -8.63
C THR A 109 6.24 4.20 -9.75
N LYS A 110 6.61 3.77 -10.96
CA LYS A 110 5.78 3.92 -12.16
C LYS A 110 4.38 3.31 -11.94
N GLU A 111 4.32 2.09 -11.42
CA GLU A 111 3.07 1.33 -11.23
C GLU A 111 2.17 1.96 -10.17
N ILE A 112 2.73 2.52 -9.09
CA ILE A 112 1.95 3.26 -8.09
C ILE A 112 1.38 4.55 -8.69
N ARG A 113 2.14 5.29 -9.49
CA ARG A 113 1.62 6.48 -10.17
C ARG A 113 0.51 6.12 -11.16
N GLN A 114 0.67 5.03 -11.91
CA GLN A 114 -0.36 4.51 -12.83
C GLN A 114 -1.62 4.08 -12.06
N ALA A 115 -1.47 3.38 -10.93
CA ALA A 115 -2.59 2.98 -10.08
C ALA A 115 -3.35 4.19 -9.50
N VAL A 116 -2.63 5.22 -9.02
CA VAL A 116 -3.24 6.47 -8.55
C VAL A 116 -4.01 7.13 -9.69
N ALA A 117 -3.41 7.27 -10.87
CA ALA A 117 -4.07 7.87 -12.04
C ALA A 117 -5.32 7.07 -12.44
N PHE A 118 -5.26 5.74 -12.44
CA PHE A 118 -6.40 4.87 -12.73
C PHE A 118 -7.54 5.10 -11.71
N VAL A 119 -7.24 5.03 -10.42
CA VAL A 119 -8.23 5.22 -9.35
C VAL A 119 -8.88 6.59 -9.42
N MET A 120 -8.09 7.64 -9.67
CA MET A 120 -8.61 9.03 -9.75
C MET A 120 -9.42 9.28 -11.03
N ARG A 121 -9.13 8.55 -12.12
CA ARG A 121 -9.91 8.65 -13.37
C ARG A 121 -11.28 7.99 -13.25
N TYR A 122 -11.38 6.83 -12.62
CA TYR A 122 -12.59 6.01 -12.66
C TYR A 122 -13.46 6.07 -11.41
N SER A 123 -12.98 6.70 -10.32
CA SER A 123 -13.73 6.81 -9.07
C SER A 123 -13.63 8.20 -8.44
N LYS A 124 -14.64 8.62 -7.70
CA LYS A 124 -14.64 9.91 -7.01
C LYS A 124 -13.73 9.85 -5.77
N ALA A 125 -12.95 10.91 -5.53
CA ALA A 125 -12.08 11.01 -4.35
C ALA A 125 -12.85 10.98 -3.02
N THR A 126 -14.11 11.45 -3.04
CA THR A 126 -15.01 11.48 -1.89
C THR A 126 -15.69 10.16 -1.58
N ASP A 127 -15.63 9.18 -2.50
CA ASP A 127 -16.21 7.85 -2.25
C ASP A 127 -15.35 7.05 -1.27
N LEU A 128 -16.01 6.19 -0.49
CA LEU A 128 -15.32 5.25 0.41
C LEU A 128 -14.35 4.34 -0.37
N PRO A 129 -13.21 3.95 0.20
CA PRO A 129 -12.23 3.07 -0.46
C PRO A 129 -12.85 1.78 -0.99
N SER A 130 -13.80 1.18 -0.26
CA SER A 130 -14.51 -0.04 -0.68
C SER A 130 -15.37 0.15 -1.93
N LYS A 131 -16.03 1.29 -2.07
CA LYS A 131 -16.79 1.64 -3.27
C LYS A 131 -15.85 1.87 -4.44
N ARG A 132 -14.77 2.62 -4.24
CA ARG A 132 -13.73 2.86 -5.25
C ARG A 132 -13.09 1.56 -5.74
N LEU A 133 -12.79 0.63 -4.83
CA LEU A 133 -12.26 -0.70 -5.15
C LEU A 133 -13.18 -1.47 -6.08
N ARG A 134 -14.49 -1.51 -5.77
CA ARG A 134 -15.52 -2.18 -6.60
C ARG A 134 -15.69 -1.51 -7.98
N ILE A 135 -15.63 -0.18 -8.03
CA ILE A 135 -15.67 0.56 -9.31
C ILE A 135 -14.46 0.17 -10.17
N CYS A 136 -13.26 0.21 -9.61
CA CYS A 136 -12.04 -0.16 -10.31
C CYS A 136 -12.06 -1.63 -10.77
N PHE A 137 -12.54 -2.56 -9.94
CA PHE A 137 -12.75 -3.95 -10.30
C PHE A 137 -13.65 -4.06 -11.55
N ARG A 138 -14.84 -3.43 -11.53
CA ARG A 138 -15.77 -3.45 -12.67
C ARG A 138 -15.18 -2.81 -13.94
N THR A 139 -14.41 -1.74 -13.79
CA THR A 139 -13.73 -1.09 -14.92
C THR A 139 -12.77 -2.05 -15.62
N LEU A 140 -12.04 -2.87 -14.86
CA LEU A 140 -11.13 -3.86 -15.43
C LEU A 140 -11.84 -4.96 -16.22
N LEU A 141 -13.11 -5.25 -15.95
CA LEU A 141 -13.87 -6.26 -16.72
C LEU A 141 -14.04 -5.87 -18.21
N ASN A 142 -13.92 -4.58 -18.54
CA ASN A 142 -13.97 -4.08 -19.91
C ASN A 142 -12.63 -4.26 -20.67
N TYR A 143 -11.56 -4.66 -19.99
CA TYR A 143 -10.28 -4.88 -20.65
C TYR A 143 -10.31 -6.25 -21.33
N PRO A 144 -9.84 -6.40 -22.59
CA PRO A 144 -9.83 -7.68 -23.25
C PRO A 144 -8.84 -8.64 -22.57
N TYR A 145 -9.28 -9.89 -22.41
CA TYR A 145 -8.40 -10.99 -22.03
C TYR A 145 -7.50 -11.34 -23.20
N TYR A 146 -6.21 -11.41 -22.95
CA TYR A 146 -5.20 -11.74 -23.95
C TYR A 146 -4.19 -12.70 -23.33
N ASN A 147 -4.02 -13.88 -23.90
CA ASN A 147 -3.08 -14.85 -23.36
C ASN A 147 -1.65 -14.36 -23.55
N MET A 148 -0.96 -14.08 -22.43
CA MET A 148 0.39 -13.49 -22.42
C MET A 148 1.44 -14.51 -22.04
N THR A 149 1.10 -15.45 -21.14
CA THR A 149 2.01 -16.47 -20.63
C THR A 149 1.24 -17.70 -20.16
N ASP A 150 1.88 -18.85 -20.23
CA ASP A 150 1.38 -20.14 -19.75
C ASP A 150 1.84 -20.47 -18.32
N HIS A 151 2.65 -19.62 -17.70
CA HIS A 151 3.23 -19.84 -16.38
C HIS A 151 3.07 -18.63 -15.46
N ALA A 152 3.03 -18.91 -14.16
CA ALA A 152 2.93 -17.88 -13.13
C ALA A 152 4.16 -16.96 -13.10
N PRO A 153 3.97 -15.63 -12.92
CA PRO A 153 5.08 -14.70 -12.82
C PRO A 153 5.89 -14.97 -11.54
N ARG A 154 7.16 -14.61 -11.57
CA ARG A 154 8.00 -14.48 -10.38
C ARG A 154 7.67 -13.17 -9.66
N ALA A 155 8.07 -13.04 -8.39
CA ALA A 155 7.84 -11.84 -7.59
C ALA A 155 8.31 -10.54 -8.27
N ASN A 156 9.47 -10.55 -8.90
CA ASN A 156 10.03 -9.40 -9.61
C ASN A 156 9.32 -9.06 -10.93
N GLN A 157 8.47 -9.92 -11.46
CA GLN A 157 7.72 -9.71 -12.71
C GLN A 157 6.33 -9.09 -12.47
N ILE A 158 5.80 -9.15 -11.24
CA ILE A 158 4.45 -8.65 -10.92
C ILE A 158 4.30 -7.16 -11.24
N ALA A 159 5.32 -6.36 -10.94
CA ALA A 159 5.33 -4.93 -11.29
C ALA A 159 5.21 -4.71 -12.80
N SER A 160 5.97 -5.45 -13.59
CA SER A 160 5.94 -5.36 -15.06
C SER A 160 4.57 -5.78 -15.62
N CYS A 161 3.95 -6.85 -15.09
CA CYS A 161 2.61 -7.27 -15.48
C CYS A 161 1.57 -6.16 -15.22
N ALA A 162 1.62 -5.54 -14.04
CA ALA A 162 0.74 -4.42 -13.70
C ALA A 162 0.98 -3.21 -14.62
N GLY A 163 2.25 -2.82 -14.80
CA GLY A 163 2.64 -1.69 -15.66
C GLY A 163 2.22 -1.87 -17.11
N TYR A 164 2.35 -3.09 -17.65
CA TYR A 164 1.87 -3.45 -18.98
C TYR A 164 0.36 -3.25 -19.09
N MET A 165 -0.41 -3.79 -18.14
CA MET A 165 -1.87 -3.72 -18.20
C MET A 165 -2.41 -2.31 -17.97
N PHE A 166 -1.76 -1.48 -17.16
CA PHE A 166 -2.09 -0.05 -17.09
C PHE A 166 -1.89 0.67 -18.42
N THR A 167 -0.86 0.28 -19.17
CA THR A 167 -0.49 0.94 -20.44
C THR A 167 -1.33 0.44 -21.61
N TYR A 168 -1.42 -0.88 -21.79
CA TYR A 168 -2.02 -1.49 -22.99
C TYR A 168 -3.46 -1.97 -22.79
N ARG A 169 -3.97 -1.96 -21.55
CA ARG A 169 -5.34 -2.31 -21.18
C ARG A 169 -5.77 -3.70 -21.63
N ARG A 170 -4.85 -4.66 -21.63
CA ARG A 170 -5.08 -6.06 -21.98
C ARG A 170 -4.08 -6.95 -21.24
N GLY A 171 -4.43 -8.23 -21.05
CA GLY A 171 -3.55 -9.20 -20.40
C GLY A 171 -4.30 -10.45 -19.99
N ASP A 172 -3.58 -11.41 -19.44
CA ASP A 172 -4.12 -12.64 -18.87
C ASP A 172 -4.46 -12.51 -17.38
N CYS A 173 -4.83 -13.63 -16.74
CA CYS A 173 -5.22 -13.67 -15.33
C CYS A 173 -4.14 -13.10 -14.38
N TYR A 174 -2.86 -13.31 -14.67
CA TYR A 174 -1.76 -12.79 -13.85
C TYR A 174 -1.62 -11.27 -13.95
N TYR A 175 -1.86 -10.70 -15.13
CA TYR A 175 -1.88 -9.26 -15.38
C TYR A 175 -3.06 -8.60 -14.68
N TYR A 176 -4.25 -9.21 -14.73
CA TYR A 176 -5.43 -8.76 -13.98
C TYR A 176 -5.19 -8.79 -12.46
N ALA A 177 -4.59 -9.86 -11.95
CA ALA A 177 -4.24 -9.97 -10.54
C ALA A 177 -3.26 -8.89 -10.10
N SER A 178 -2.23 -8.65 -10.93
CA SER A 178 -1.17 -7.68 -10.66
C SER A 178 -1.70 -6.25 -10.63
N ILE A 179 -2.44 -5.81 -11.65
CA ILE A 179 -3.01 -4.45 -11.71
C ILE A 179 -3.98 -4.21 -10.55
N MET A 180 -4.82 -5.21 -10.22
CA MET A 180 -5.79 -5.10 -9.14
C MET A 180 -5.11 -4.95 -7.77
N ALA A 181 -3.98 -5.62 -7.55
CA ALA A 181 -3.21 -5.49 -6.33
C ALA A 181 -2.61 -4.08 -6.14
N TYR A 182 -2.11 -3.44 -7.21
CA TYR A 182 -1.65 -2.05 -7.16
C TYR A 182 -2.79 -1.06 -6.93
N ILE A 183 -3.95 -1.26 -7.57
CA ILE A 183 -5.16 -0.46 -7.35
C ILE A 183 -5.61 -0.58 -5.88
N ALA A 184 -5.67 -1.79 -5.35
CA ALA A 184 -6.05 -2.03 -3.96
C ALA A 184 -5.06 -1.38 -2.98
N ARG A 185 -3.74 -1.44 -3.27
CA ARG A 185 -2.71 -0.82 -2.43
C ARG A 185 -2.92 0.68 -2.30
N VAL A 186 -3.11 1.40 -3.40
CA VAL A 186 -3.27 2.86 -3.34
C VAL A 186 -4.60 3.30 -2.71
N LEU A 187 -5.57 2.39 -2.64
CA LEU A 187 -6.82 2.56 -1.88
C LEU A 187 -6.69 2.21 -0.40
N GLY A 188 -5.49 1.86 0.08
CA GLY A 188 -5.20 1.62 1.49
C GLY A 188 -5.29 0.16 1.93
N TYR A 189 -5.57 -0.79 1.02
CA TYR A 189 -5.65 -2.21 1.37
C TYR A 189 -4.27 -2.88 1.37
N ASP A 190 -4.06 -3.84 2.26
CA ASP A 190 -3.01 -4.83 2.07
C ASP A 190 -3.44 -5.74 0.93
N ALA A 191 -2.54 -5.94 -0.03
CA ALA A 191 -2.81 -6.67 -1.25
C ALA A 191 -1.73 -7.71 -1.53
N ARG A 192 -2.14 -8.80 -2.18
CA ARG A 192 -1.27 -9.88 -2.62
C ARG A 192 -1.76 -10.47 -3.95
N VAL A 193 -0.85 -11.01 -4.72
CA VAL A 193 -1.11 -11.79 -5.91
C VAL A 193 -0.96 -13.27 -5.55
N ALA A 194 -1.99 -14.05 -5.78
CA ALA A 194 -1.97 -15.49 -5.60
C ALA A 194 -1.95 -16.16 -6.98
N CYS A 195 -1.17 -17.24 -7.08
CA CYS A 195 -1.01 -18.05 -8.27
C CYS A 195 -1.28 -19.51 -7.92
N GLY A 196 -1.90 -20.21 -8.85
CA GLY A 196 -2.25 -21.63 -8.70
C GLY A 196 -3.04 -22.14 -9.88
N ALA A 197 -4.17 -22.79 -9.64
CA ALA A 197 -5.03 -23.30 -10.70
C ALA A 197 -6.51 -23.28 -10.29
N VAL A 198 -7.40 -23.17 -11.28
CA VAL A 198 -8.85 -23.19 -11.10
C VAL A 198 -9.53 -24.03 -12.17
N THR A 199 -10.75 -24.52 -11.89
CA THR A 199 -11.61 -25.21 -12.88
C THR A 199 -12.35 -24.18 -13.73
N ALA A 200 -11.60 -23.43 -14.59
CA ALA A 200 -12.10 -22.27 -15.31
C ALA A 200 -13.30 -22.55 -16.23
N ARG A 201 -13.44 -23.79 -16.75
CA ARG A 201 -14.52 -24.20 -17.69
C ARG A 201 -15.74 -24.80 -16.99
N GLY A 202 -15.73 -24.89 -15.65
CA GLY A 202 -16.83 -25.45 -14.87
C GLY A 202 -16.36 -26.29 -13.68
N PRO A 203 -17.26 -26.68 -12.77
CA PRO A 203 -16.86 -27.31 -11.50
C PRO A 203 -16.15 -28.65 -11.64
N TYR A 204 -16.39 -29.37 -12.72
CA TYR A 204 -15.80 -30.70 -13.01
C TYR A 204 -14.66 -30.65 -14.03
N ALA A 205 -14.35 -29.48 -14.58
CA ALA A 205 -13.27 -29.32 -15.54
C ALA A 205 -11.88 -29.58 -14.90
N ALA A 206 -10.89 -29.84 -15.74
CA ALA A 206 -9.51 -29.91 -15.33
C ALA A 206 -9.04 -28.55 -14.76
N LEU A 207 -8.14 -28.58 -13.80
CA LEU A 207 -7.48 -27.39 -13.26
C LEU A 207 -6.59 -26.76 -14.34
N SER A 208 -6.80 -25.48 -14.59
CA SER A 208 -5.96 -24.65 -15.48
C SER A 208 -5.14 -23.65 -14.67
N PRO A 209 -3.90 -23.33 -15.05
CA PRO A 209 -3.09 -22.32 -14.40
C PRO A 209 -3.84 -20.99 -14.27
N HIS A 210 -3.77 -20.35 -13.10
CA HIS A 210 -4.55 -19.15 -12.82
C HIS A 210 -3.90 -18.26 -11.78
N GLY A 211 -4.16 -16.94 -11.91
CA GLY A 211 -3.76 -15.92 -10.93
C GLY A 211 -4.91 -14.99 -10.56
N TRP A 212 -4.96 -14.61 -9.30
CA TRP A 212 -5.97 -13.69 -8.75
C TRP A 212 -5.37 -12.74 -7.72
N CYS A 213 -6.03 -11.61 -7.52
CA CYS A 213 -5.67 -10.67 -6.45
C CYS A 213 -6.41 -11.05 -5.15
N GLU A 214 -5.77 -10.85 -4.02
CA GLU A 214 -6.42 -10.88 -2.72
C GLU A 214 -6.10 -9.62 -1.93
N VAL A 215 -7.08 -9.14 -1.16
CA VAL A 215 -6.96 -7.97 -0.30
C VAL A 215 -7.36 -8.30 1.13
N LYS A 216 -6.69 -7.68 2.10
CA LYS A 216 -7.12 -7.74 3.49
C LYS A 216 -8.33 -6.81 3.65
N TYR A 217 -9.51 -7.40 3.79
CA TYR A 217 -10.78 -6.68 3.93
C TYR A 217 -11.41 -7.04 5.28
N GLY A 218 -11.40 -6.11 6.22
CA GLY A 218 -11.63 -6.43 7.63
C GLY A 218 -10.58 -7.41 8.14
N ASN A 219 -11.01 -8.46 8.83
CA ASN A 219 -10.11 -9.48 9.39
C ASN A 219 -9.77 -10.63 8.43
N ALA A 220 -10.32 -10.64 7.20
CA ALA A 220 -10.16 -11.74 6.25
C ALA A 220 -9.46 -11.31 4.96
N TRP A 221 -8.77 -12.26 4.31
CA TRP A 221 -8.36 -12.11 2.93
C TRP A 221 -9.54 -12.43 2.00
N LYS A 222 -9.81 -11.51 1.08
CA LYS A 222 -10.89 -11.61 0.09
C LYS A 222 -10.29 -11.55 -1.32
N MET A 223 -10.78 -12.42 -2.18
CA MET A 223 -10.39 -12.51 -3.58
C MET A 223 -11.07 -11.42 -4.42
N LEU A 224 -10.34 -10.98 -5.43
CA LEU A 224 -10.77 -10.09 -6.49
C LEU A 224 -10.30 -10.72 -7.80
N ASP A 225 -11.16 -11.51 -8.42
CA ASP A 225 -10.83 -12.26 -9.63
C ASP A 225 -11.51 -11.65 -10.85
N CYS A 226 -10.87 -10.65 -11.45
CA CYS A 226 -11.40 -9.93 -12.59
C CYS A 226 -11.50 -10.80 -13.84
N SER A 227 -10.51 -11.66 -14.11
CA SER A 227 -10.47 -12.47 -15.32
C SER A 227 -11.57 -13.53 -15.34
N MET A 228 -11.78 -14.23 -14.22
CA MET A 228 -12.89 -15.18 -14.09
C MET A 228 -14.25 -14.48 -14.02
N GLN A 229 -14.34 -13.32 -13.35
CA GLN A 229 -15.58 -12.51 -13.34
C GLN A 229 -15.99 -12.10 -14.75
N ARG A 230 -15.03 -11.74 -15.60
CA ARG A 230 -15.27 -11.40 -16.99
C ARG A 230 -15.78 -12.59 -17.78
N ALA A 231 -15.24 -13.78 -17.54
CA ALA A 231 -15.67 -15.03 -18.20
C ALA A 231 -17.00 -15.58 -17.66
N HIS A 232 -17.34 -15.28 -16.39
CA HIS A 232 -18.52 -15.81 -15.69
C HIS A 232 -19.36 -14.67 -15.12
N THR A 233 -20.07 -13.96 -15.97
CA THR A 233 -20.82 -12.74 -15.63
C THR A 233 -21.96 -12.96 -14.63
N ASN A 234 -22.48 -14.18 -14.53
CA ASN A 234 -23.53 -14.57 -13.58
C ASN A 234 -23.00 -14.92 -12.16
N LYS A 235 -21.69 -14.86 -11.93
CA LYS A 235 -21.08 -15.10 -10.62
C LYS A 235 -20.67 -13.78 -9.96
N ASN A 236 -20.46 -13.81 -8.65
CA ASN A 236 -19.82 -12.70 -7.93
C ASN A 236 -18.44 -13.15 -7.47
N LEU A 237 -17.40 -12.60 -8.08
CA LEU A 237 -15.99 -12.91 -7.76
C LEU A 237 -15.25 -11.68 -7.22
N CYS A 238 -16.00 -10.71 -6.72
CA CYS A 238 -15.51 -9.49 -6.10
C CYS A 238 -15.65 -9.53 -4.59
N LEU A 239 -14.55 -9.58 -3.85
CA LEU A 239 -14.48 -9.63 -2.39
C LEU A 239 -15.11 -10.90 -1.79
N VAL A 240 -14.88 -12.04 -2.42
CA VAL A 240 -15.27 -13.36 -1.90
C VAL A 240 -14.09 -14.02 -1.17
N THR A 241 -14.36 -14.88 -0.21
CA THR A 241 -13.32 -15.73 0.39
C THR A 241 -13.01 -16.91 -0.53
N ARG A 242 -11.86 -17.56 -0.35
CA ARG A 242 -11.54 -18.79 -1.10
C ARG A 242 -12.61 -19.88 -0.89
N LYS A 243 -13.23 -19.96 0.32
CA LYS A 243 -14.32 -20.89 0.62
C LYS A 243 -15.61 -20.58 -0.16
N GLN A 244 -15.88 -19.30 -0.42
CA GLN A 244 -17.04 -18.83 -1.17
C GLN A 244 -16.81 -18.84 -2.69
N TYR A 245 -15.59 -19.10 -3.14
CA TYR A 245 -15.27 -19.11 -4.56
C TYR A 245 -15.94 -20.30 -5.25
N PRO A 246 -16.70 -20.08 -6.34
CA PRO A 246 -17.59 -21.13 -6.89
C PRO A 246 -16.90 -22.17 -7.78
N PHE A 247 -15.58 -22.08 -7.93
CA PHE A 247 -14.77 -23.01 -8.70
C PHE A 247 -13.79 -23.74 -7.78
N ARG A 248 -13.38 -24.94 -8.16
CA ARG A 248 -12.27 -25.62 -7.47
C ARG A 248 -11.02 -24.78 -7.62
N LEU A 249 -10.32 -24.58 -6.52
CA LEU A 249 -9.15 -23.70 -6.41
C LEU A 249 -7.99 -24.45 -5.77
N ARG A 250 -6.83 -24.40 -6.41
CA ARG A 250 -5.53 -24.76 -5.80
C ARG A 250 -4.66 -23.50 -5.77
N CYS A 251 -4.10 -23.17 -4.63
CA CYS A 251 -3.19 -22.04 -4.48
C CYS A 251 -1.78 -22.58 -4.22
N ASP A 252 -0.86 -22.31 -5.14
CA ASP A 252 0.50 -22.82 -5.10
C ASP A 252 1.48 -21.78 -4.51
N ARG A 253 1.24 -20.48 -4.79
CA ARG A 253 2.11 -19.39 -4.36
C ARG A 253 1.29 -18.14 -4.03
N VAL A 254 1.83 -17.32 -3.12
CA VAL A 254 1.27 -16.01 -2.77
C VAL A 254 2.41 -15.01 -2.66
N TYR A 255 2.32 -13.93 -3.39
CA TYR A 255 3.24 -12.79 -3.32
C TYR A 255 2.57 -11.62 -2.65
N THR A 256 3.10 -11.20 -1.50
CA THR A 256 2.55 -10.09 -0.73
C THR A 256 3.24 -8.78 -1.08
N MET A 257 2.45 -7.75 -1.38
CA MET A 257 2.97 -6.41 -1.60
C MET A 257 3.31 -5.74 -0.27
N LYS A 258 4.59 -5.47 -0.04
CA LYS A 258 5.10 -4.69 1.08
C LYS A 258 5.39 -3.27 0.62
N SER A 259 4.91 -2.29 1.39
CA SER A 259 5.14 -0.88 1.13
C SER A 259 5.65 -0.20 2.38
N SER A 260 6.85 0.36 2.32
CA SER A 260 7.49 1.03 3.45
C SER A 260 8.52 2.04 2.97
N TYR A 261 8.58 3.18 3.64
CA TYR A 261 9.56 4.26 3.41
C TYR A 261 9.69 4.70 1.93
N GLY A 262 8.55 4.71 1.20
CA GLY A 262 8.50 5.14 -0.18
C GLY A 262 8.85 4.05 -1.21
N THR A 263 9.05 2.80 -0.78
CA THR A 263 9.38 1.66 -1.64
C THR A 263 8.25 0.64 -1.69
N ILE A 264 8.17 -0.09 -2.81
CA ILE A 264 7.30 -1.27 -3.00
C ILE A 264 8.18 -2.47 -3.27
N LYS A 265 7.91 -3.56 -2.56
CA LYS A 265 8.56 -4.86 -2.76
C LYS A 265 7.52 -5.97 -2.77
N TRP A 266 7.76 -7.00 -3.56
CA TRP A 266 6.98 -8.24 -3.58
C TRP A 266 7.76 -9.36 -2.90
N ALA A 267 7.14 -10.05 -1.96
CA ALA A 267 7.75 -11.15 -1.20
C ALA A 267 6.74 -12.29 -0.98
#